data_32e9eb2a26c1def3fac88d50627d11f0
#
_entry.id   32e9eb2a26c1def3fac88d50627d11f0
#
_cell.length_a   1.000
_cell.length_b   1.000
_cell.length_c   1.000
_cell.angle_alpha   90.00
_cell.angle_beta   90.00
_cell.angle_gamma   90.00
#
_symmetry.space_group_name_H-M   'P 1'
#
loop_
_entity.id
_entity.type
_entity.pdbx_description
1 polymer ?
#
loop_
_entity_poly.entity_id
_entity_poly.type
_entity_poly.pdbx_seq_one_letter_code
_entity_poly.pdbx_strand_id
1 'polypeptide(L)'
;MSGWDNIRVPLNWEMAGYDVPVYNNVGYPFHNNPPFIKAFDDNFDKNPVGSYRRNFTLPENWKDGRRVFIHFDGACSAIVVWVNGQYAGYSQGANTDAEFDVTNYVRKGENNVSVRVYRWSDGSYLEGQDMWHLSGIHRDVYLVATPKVFISDHYITSSLSNDATSGQLNVKLTVDNRDAVQTEKQLNVELLDADGKIVATGSASYQGSANESIDVKLNNLSALHPWSAEDPYLYTVVVRQADA
;
A
#
# COMPACT_ATOMS: atom_id res chain seq x y z
N MET A 1 6.95 8.45 -29.46
CA MET A 1 6.94 7.01 -29.77
C MET A 1 5.73 6.77 -30.63
N SER A 2 5.88 6.43 -31.89
CA SER A 2 4.78 6.02 -32.75
C SER A 2 4.27 4.66 -32.27
N GLY A 3 2.95 4.49 -32.12
CA GLY A 3 2.34 3.20 -31.76
C GLY A 3 1.99 3.03 -30.27
N TRP A 4 2.02 4.11 -29.46
CA TRP A 4 1.53 4.12 -28.08
C TRP A 4 0.31 5.04 -27.99
N ASP A 5 -0.70 4.57 -27.30
CA ASP A 5 -1.89 5.35 -26.98
C ASP A 5 -1.76 5.98 -25.59
N ASN A 6 -2.56 7.02 -25.35
CA ASN A 6 -2.69 7.58 -24.01
C ASN A 6 -3.87 6.91 -23.31
N ILE A 7 -3.62 6.31 -22.18
CA ILE A 7 -4.65 5.73 -21.31
C ILE A 7 -4.69 6.46 -19.97
N ARG A 8 -5.89 6.68 -19.45
CA ARG A 8 -6.07 7.19 -18.10
C ARG A 8 -5.71 6.11 -17.08
N VAL A 9 -5.08 6.51 -15.97
CA VAL A 9 -4.91 5.72 -14.76
C VAL A 9 -5.44 6.56 -13.60
N PRO A 10 -6.30 6.01 -12.72
CA PRO A 10 -6.78 4.61 -12.70
C PRO A 10 -7.83 4.30 -13.77
N LEU A 11 -7.73 3.10 -14.35
CA LEU A 11 -8.74 2.54 -15.24
C LEU A 11 -8.48 1.05 -15.52
N ASN A 12 -9.53 0.27 -15.69
CA ASN A 12 -9.42 -1.05 -16.31
C ASN A 12 -9.31 -0.89 -17.83
N TRP A 13 -8.36 -1.56 -18.46
CA TRP A 13 -8.12 -1.37 -19.91
C TRP A 13 -9.26 -1.87 -20.79
N GLU A 14 -10.08 -2.82 -20.32
CA GLU A 14 -11.29 -3.27 -21.00
C GLU A 14 -12.31 -2.14 -21.17
N MET A 15 -12.38 -1.23 -20.17
CA MET A 15 -13.23 -0.05 -20.24
C MET A 15 -12.71 1.01 -21.21
N ALA A 16 -11.44 0.90 -21.59
CA ALA A 16 -10.83 1.73 -22.64
C ALA A 16 -10.87 1.08 -24.02
N GLY A 17 -11.46 -0.13 -24.14
CA GLY A 17 -11.64 -0.82 -25.41
C GLY A 17 -10.44 -1.65 -25.89
N TYR A 18 -9.46 -1.90 -25.02
CA TYR A 18 -8.27 -2.69 -25.38
C TYR A 18 -8.47 -4.20 -25.27
N ASP A 19 -9.51 -4.64 -24.58
CA ASP A 19 -9.90 -6.03 -24.40
C ASP A 19 -11.39 -6.10 -24.07
N VAL A 20 -11.91 -7.30 -23.79
CA VAL A 20 -13.30 -7.50 -23.41
C VAL A 20 -13.44 -7.90 -21.96
N PRO A 21 -14.44 -7.36 -21.23
CA PRO A 21 -14.78 -7.84 -19.90
C PRO A 21 -15.20 -9.31 -19.96
N VAL A 22 -14.70 -10.11 -19.02
CA VAL A 22 -15.07 -11.53 -18.90
C VAL A 22 -15.78 -11.73 -17.56
N TYR A 23 -16.92 -12.38 -17.59
CA TYR A 23 -17.64 -12.82 -16.40
C TYR A 23 -17.61 -14.34 -16.28
N ASN A 24 -17.25 -14.81 -15.11
CA ASN A 24 -17.31 -16.23 -14.75
C ASN A 24 -17.85 -16.37 -13.33
N ASN A 25 -18.76 -17.34 -13.15
CA ASN A 25 -19.25 -17.72 -11.82
C ASN A 25 -18.77 -19.12 -11.40
N VAL A 26 -18.50 -19.98 -12.37
CA VAL A 26 -18.02 -21.35 -12.13
C VAL A 26 -16.83 -21.63 -13.03
N GLY A 27 -15.78 -22.16 -12.43
CA GLY A 27 -14.54 -22.46 -13.16
C GLY A 27 -13.67 -21.22 -13.39
N TYR A 28 -12.68 -21.38 -14.24
CA TYR A 28 -11.75 -20.31 -14.59
C TYR A 28 -11.87 -19.92 -16.04
N PRO A 29 -11.62 -18.66 -16.42
CA PRO A 29 -11.60 -18.23 -17.82
C PRO A 29 -10.31 -18.67 -18.55
N PHE A 30 -9.58 -19.64 -18.02
CA PHE A 30 -8.35 -20.22 -18.55
C PHE A 30 -8.26 -21.70 -18.12
N HIS A 31 -7.31 -22.48 -18.66
CA HIS A 31 -7.14 -23.88 -18.29
C HIS A 31 -6.83 -24.08 -16.81
N ASN A 32 -7.57 -24.96 -16.15
CA ASN A 32 -7.33 -25.33 -14.76
C ASN A 32 -6.06 -26.16 -14.62
N ASN A 33 -4.95 -25.51 -14.37
CA ASN A 33 -3.63 -26.12 -14.18
C ASN A 33 -2.78 -25.31 -13.17
N PRO A 34 -3.26 -25.16 -11.92
CA PRO A 34 -2.52 -24.37 -10.95
C PRO A 34 -1.11 -24.97 -10.68
N PRO A 35 -0.10 -24.14 -10.42
CA PRO A 35 -0.19 -22.67 -10.37
C PRO A 35 -0.01 -21.99 -11.73
N PHE A 36 0.07 -22.73 -12.80
CA PHE A 36 0.43 -22.21 -14.13
C PHE A 36 -0.81 -21.76 -14.91
N ILE A 37 -0.76 -20.53 -15.40
CA ILE A 37 -1.70 -20.08 -16.40
C ILE A 37 -1.25 -20.63 -17.75
N LYS A 38 -2.04 -21.52 -18.30
CA LYS A 38 -1.83 -22.01 -19.66
C LYS A 38 -2.80 -21.34 -20.60
N ALA A 39 -2.26 -20.85 -21.69
CA ALA A 39 -3.06 -20.49 -22.83
C ALA A 39 -3.83 -21.72 -23.34
N PHE A 40 -5.14 -21.56 -23.69
CA PHE A 40 -5.87 -22.54 -24.49
C PHE A 40 -5.32 -22.50 -25.92
N ASP A 41 -5.12 -23.59 -26.59
CA ASP A 41 -4.49 -23.65 -27.93
C ASP A 41 -5.25 -22.89 -29.00
N ASP A 42 -6.48 -22.49 -28.72
CA ASP A 42 -7.38 -21.82 -29.65
C ASP A 42 -7.54 -20.34 -29.25
N ASN A 43 -7.55 -19.49 -30.17
CA ASN A 43 -7.71 -18.03 -30.26
C ASN A 43 -8.23 -17.20 -29.05
N PHE A 44 -8.68 -17.83 -27.97
CA PHE A 44 -9.20 -17.14 -26.76
C PHE A 44 -8.22 -17.06 -25.59
N ASP A 45 -7.06 -17.68 -25.73
CA ASP A 45 -6.21 -17.93 -24.59
C ASP A 45 -4.91 -17.20 -24.60
N LYS A 46 -5.05 -15.97 -24.75
CA LYS A 46 -3.93 -15.06 -24.56
C LYS A 46 -3.97 -14.62 -23.12
N ASN A 47 -2.83 -14.63 -22.46
CA ASN A 47 -2.64 -13.84 -21.27
C ASN A 47 -2.26 -12.41 -21.73
N PRO A 48 -3.22 -11.52 -21.98
CA PRO A 48 -2.92 -10.18 -22.45
C PRO A 48 -2.04 -9.43 -21.45
N VAL A 49 -1.17 -8.61 -21.99
CA VAL A 49 -0.22 -7.82 -21.18
C VAL A 49 -0.35 -6.35 -21.54
N GLY A 50 -0.76 -5.56 -20.58
CA GLY A 50 -0.73 -4.10 -20.70
C GLY A 50 0.66 -3.57 -20.40
N SER A 51 1.25 -2.85 -21.34
CA SER A 51 2.52 -2.15 -21.11
C SER A 51 2.25 -0.66 -20.92
N TYR A 52 2.63 -0.14 -19.76
CA TYR A 52 2.42 1.25 -19.38
C TYR A 52 3.77 1.97 -19.28
N ARG A 53 3.76 3.25 -19.59
CA ARG A 53 4.94 4.10 -19.46
C ARG A 53 4.55 5.53 -19.12
N ARG A 54 5.25 6.13 -18.16
CA ARG A 54 5.07 7.51 -17.78
C ARG A 54 6.38 8.17 -17.37
N ASN A 55 6.59 9.41 -17.82
CA ASN A 55 7.61 10.26 -17.26
C ASN A 55 7.07 11.03 -16.06
N PHE A 56 7.92 11.25 -15.07
CA PHE A 56 7.60 12.04 -13.89
C PHE A 56 8.84 12.81 -13.43
N THR A 57 8.61 13.90 -12.71
CA THR A 57 9.69 14.70 -12.12
C THR A 57 9.71 14.51 -10.62
N LEU A 58 10.85 14.14 -10.08
CA LEU A 58 11.04 14.02 -8.64
C LEU A 58 11.26 15.42 -8.04
N PRO A 59 10.53 15.80 -6.96
CA PRO A 59 10.81 17.04 -6.23
C PRO A 59 12.26 17.09 -5.76
N GLU A 60 12.88 18.28 -5.79
CA GLU A 60 14.31 18.42 -5.52
C GLU A 60 14.73 17.92 -4.14
N ASN A 61 13.87 18.15 -3.13
CA ASN A 61 14.15 17.77 -1.73
C ASN A 61 13.85 16.29 -1.42
N TRP A 62 13.40 15.48 -2.41
CA TRP A 62 13.05 14.09 -2.16
C TRP A 62 14.23 13.13 -2.31
N LYS A 63 15.21 13.47 -3.13
CA LYS A 63 16.36 12.58 -3.37
C LYS A 63 17.35 12.56 -2.22
N ASP A 64 17.56 13.71 -1.57
CA ASP A 64 18.62 13.85 -0.58
C ASP A 64 18.13 13.44 0.82
N GLY A 65 18.70 12.36 1.34
CA GLY A 65 18.40 11.87 2.69
C GLY A 65 17.05 11.22 2.90
N ARG A 66 16.32 10.94 1.82
CA ARG A 66 15.01 10.28 1.86
C ARG A 66 15.03 8.94 1.15
N ARG A 67 14.08 8.08 1.52
CA ARG A 67 13.67 6.94 0.71
C ARG A 67 12.52 7.36 -0.18
N VAL A 68 12.48 6.81 -1.39
CA VAL A 68 11.40 7.05 -2.34
C VAL A 68 10.78 5.71 -2.72
N PHE A 69 9.48 5.63 -2.55
CA PHE A 69 8.68 4.46 -2.91
C PHE A 69 7.73 4.82 -4.04
N ILE A 70 7.47 3.88 -4.93
CA ILE A 70 6.33 3.93 -5.83
C ILE A 70 5.25 2.98 -5.33
N HIS A 71 4.05 3.49 -5.19
CA HIS A 71 2.92 2.80 -4.62
C HIS A 71 1.80 2.65 -5.64
N PHE A 72 1.26 1.44 -5.73
CA PHE A 72 0.10 1.07 -6.54
C PHE A 72 -0.99 0.60 -5.59
N ASP A 73 -2.09 1.32 -5.48
CA ASP A 73 -3.22 0.91 -4.62
C ASP A 73 -3.95 -0.34 -5.13
N GLY A 74 -3.77 -0.68 -6.39
CA GLY A 74 -4.28 -1.91 -6.98
C GLY A 74 -4.05 -2.02 -8.48
N ALA A 75 -3.61 -3.19 -8.90
CA ALA A 75 -3.42 -3.54 -10.31
C ALA A 75 -3.69 -5.04 -10.54
N CYS A 76 -4.58 -5.35 -11.45
CA CYS A 76 -5.04 -6.72 -11.71
C CYS A 76 -4.42 -7.30 -12.98
N SER A 77 -3.83 -8.49 -12.91
CA SER A 77 -3.69 -9.40 -11.76
C SER A 77 -2.28 -9.36 -11.17
N ALA A 78 -1.25 -9.14 -11.98
CA ALA A 78 0.14 -9.05 -11.54
C ALA A 78 0.88 -7.94 -12.27
N ILE A 79 1.84 -7.32 -11.61
CA ILE A 79 2.65 -6.24 -12.15
C ILE A 79 4.15 -6.49 -12.04
N VAL A 80 4.85 -6.03 -13.05
CA VAL A 80 6.31 -5.90 -13.03
C VAL A 80 6.65 -4.43 -13.26
N VAL A 81 7.51 -3.88 -12.43
CA VAL A 81 7.81 -2.45 -12.42
C VAL A 81 9.29 -2.20 -12.70
N TRP A 82 9.57 -1.21 -13.54
CA TRP A 82 10.91 -0.69 -13.81
C TRP A 82 10.90 0.83 -13.63
N VAL A 83 11.97 1.36 -13.04
CA VAL A 83 12.21 2.79 -12.95
C VAL A 83 13.55 3.10 -13.63
N ASN A 84 13.54 4.03 -14.58
CA ASN A 84 14.72 4.39 -15.39
C ASN A 84 15.42 3.16 -16.04
N GLY A 85 14.62 2.16 -16.42
CA GLY A 85 15.10 0.91 -17.02
C GLY A 85 15.65 -0.13 -16.03
N GLN A 86 15.70 0.19 -14.73
CA GLN A 86 16.10 -0.74 -13.68
C GLN A 86 14.87 -1.48 -13.14
N TYR A 87 14.99 -2.79 -12.97
CA TYR A 87 13.93 -3.63 -12.38
C TYR A 87 13.71 -3.24 -10.92
N ALA A 88 12.49 -2.81 -10.59
CA ALA A 88 12.12 -2.41 -9.24
C ALA A 88 11.45 -3.54 -8.46
N GLY A 89 10.64 -4.36 -9.14
CA GLY A 89 9.99 -5.49 -8.46
C GLY A 89 8.82 -6.09 -9.23
N TYR A 90 8.23 -7.11 -8.61
CA TYR A 90 7.04 -7.84 -9.03
C TYR A 90 6.05 -7.90 -7.87
N SER A 91 4.77 -7.81 -8.18
CA SER A 91 3.68 -8.07 -7.22
C SER A 91 2.50 -8.72 -7.91
N GLN A 92 1.76 -9.52 -7.15
CA GLN A 92 0.44 -10.03 -7.48
C GLN A 92 -0.45 -9.87 -6.25
N GLY A 93 -1.77 -9.97 -6.45
CA GLY A 93 -2.73 -9.61 -5.42
C GLY A 93 -3.53 -8.40 -5.89
N ALA A 94 -4.53 -8.66 -6.75
CA ALA A 94 -5.20 -7.64 -7.56
C ALA A 94 -5.83 -6.49 -6.77
N ASN A 95 -6.31 -6.77 -5.55
CA ASN A 95 -7.04 -5.83 -4.71
C ASN A 95 -6.26 -5.36 -3.49
N THR A 96 -5.01 -5.77 -3.36
CA THR A 96 -4.07 -5.27 -2.36
C THR A 96 -3.09 -4.30 -3.00
N ASP A 97 -2.54 -3.43 -2.18
CA ASP A 97 -1.51 -2.48 -2.61
C ASP A 97 -0.16 -3.17 -2.86
N ALA A 98 0.64 -2.54 -3.70
CA ALA A 98 2.01 -2.96 -3.98
C ALA A 98 2.94 -1.75 -3.90
N GLU A 99 3.96 -1.84 -3.06
CA GLU A 99 4.95 -0.80 -2.85
C GLU A 99 6.36 -1.28 -3.21
N PHE A 100 7.10 -0.45 -3.92
CA PHE A 100 8.47 -0.74 -4.32
C PHE A 100 9.41 0.39 -3.90
N ASP A 101 10.49 0.06 -3.18
CA ASP A 101 11.57 1.00 -2.87
C ASP A 101 12.37 1.29 -4.15
N VAL A 102 12.23 2.50 -4.65
CA VAL A 102 12.88 2.95 -5.88
C VAL A 102 14.00 3.97 -5.62
N THR A 103 14.39 4.13 -4.36
CA THR A 103 15.39 5.11 -3.92
C THR A 103 16.67 5.09 -4.76
N ASN A 104 17.16 3.89 -5.09
CA ASN A 104 18.40 3.73 -5.86
C ASN A 104 18.22 3.89 -7.37
N TYR A 105 16.97 3.93 -7.84
CA TYR A 105 16.65 3.98 -9.28
C TYR A 105 16.21 5.37 -9.73
N VAL A 106 15.70 6.21 -8.83
CA VAL A 106 15.30 7.59 -9.14
C VAL A 106 16.49 8.54 -9.12
N ARG A 107 16.38 9.61 -9.89
CA ARG A 107 17.36 10.69 -9.99
C ARG A 107 16.67 12.05 -9.86
N LYS A 108 17.43 13.11 -9.59
CA LYS A 108 16.91 14.48 -9.64
C LYS A 108 16.39 14.79 -11.04
N GLY A 109 15.27 15.52 -11.11
CA GLY A 109 14.64 15.89 -12.37
C GLY A 109 13.79 14.77 -12.97
N GLU A 110 13.86 14.60 -14.29
CA GLU A 110 13.01 13.68 -15.03
C GLU A 110 13.39 12.21 -14.81
N ASN A 111 12.38 11.39 -14.57
CA ASN A 111 12.44 9.95 -14.42
C ASN A 111 11.39 9.29 -15.31
N ASN A 112 11.54 8.01 -15.56
CA ASN A 112 10.58 7.19 -16.28
C ASN A 112 10.19 5.97 -15.45
N VAL A 113 8.90 5.70 -15.33
CA VAL A 113 8.36 4.43 -14.86
C VAL A 113 7.81 3.64 -16.04
N SER A 114 8.11 2.36 -16.09
CA SER A 114 7.52 1.39 -17.01
C SER A 114 6.91 0.27 -16.20
N VAL A 115 5.67 -0.09 -16.53
CA VAL A 115 4.93 -1.14 -15.84
C VAL A 115 4.39 -2.12 -16.85
N ARG A 116 4.54 -3.40 -16.56
CA ARG A 116 3.88 -4.47 -17.30
C ARG A 116 2.82 -5.09 -16.39
N VAL A 117 1.58 -5.09 -16.84
CA VAL A 117 0.44 -5.67 -16.12
C VAL A 117 0.01 -6.92 -16.88
N TYR A 118 -0.08 -8.04 -16.20
CA TYR A 118 -0.56 -9.30 -16.74
C TYR A 118 -2.02 -9.48 -16.39
N ARG A 119 -2.84 -9.87 -17.37
CA ARG A 119 -4.26 -10.13 -17.14
C ARG A 119 -4.47 -11.29 -16.17
N TRP A 120 -3.71 -12.35 -16.32
CA TRP A 120 -3.78 -13.54 -15.50
C TRP A 120 -2.42 -13.83 -14.85
N SER A 121 -2.47 -14.32 -13.63
CA SER A 121 -1.34 -14.84 -12.88
C SER A 121 -1.77 -16.10 -12.13
N ASP A 122 -0.84 -16.78 -11.47
CA ASP A 122 -1.19 -17.89 -10.57
C ASP A 122 -2.08 -17.43 -9.41
N GLY A 123 -1.99 -16.17 -8.98
CA GLY A 123 -2.92 -15.54 -8.03
C GLY A 123 -4.36 -15.53 -8.53
N SER A 124 -4.60 -15.53 -9.83
CA SER A 124 -5.95 -15.56 -10.41
C SER A 124 -6.74 -16.82 -10.05
N TYR A 125 -6.08 -17.91 -9.67
CA TYR A 125 -6.75 -19.10 -9.14
C TYR A 125 -7.38 -18.87 -7.75
N LEU A 126 -6.82 -17.97 -6.96
CA LEU A 126 -7.32 -17.62 -5.63
C LEU A 126 -8.31 -16.45 -5.69
N GLU A 127 -8.19 -15.60 -6.69
CA GLU A 127 -8.96 -14.37 -6.87
C GLU A 127 -10.11 -14.51 -7.87
N GLY A 128 -10.18 -15.66 -8.56
CA GLY A 128 -11.22 -15.97 -9.55
C GLY A 128 -12.54 -16.37 -8.91
N GLN A 129 -13.31 -15.38 -8.45
CA GLN A 129 -14.61 -15.57 -7.82
C GLN A 129 -15.75 -15.24 -8.79
N ASP A 130 -16.99 -15.39 -8.35
CA ASP A 130 -18.21 -15.02 -9.08
C ASP A 130 -18.26 -13.50 -9.31
N MET A 131 -17.56 -13.03 -10.32
CA MET A 131 -17.40 -11.59 -10.60
C MET A 131 -16.93 -11.32 -12.03
N TRP A 132 -16.93 -10.05 -12.39
CA TRP A 132 -16.28 -9.57 -13.60
C TRP A 132 -14.76 -9.58 -13.44
N HIS A 133 -14.07 -10.17 -14.42
CA HIS A 133 -12.62 -10.13 -14.51
C HIS A 133 -12.21 -8.95 -15.39
N LEU A 134 -11.73 -7.92 -14.73
CA LEU A 134 -11.22 -6.69 -15.33
C LEU A 134 -9.74 -6.53 -14.95
N SER A 135 -8.96 -5.93 -15.81
CA SER A 135 -7.51 -5.86 -15.69
C SER A 135 -6.99 -4.43 -15.81
N GLY A 136 -5.72 -4.25 -15.53
CA GLY A 136 -5.07 -2.96 -15.62
C GLY A 136 -4.75 -2.35 -14.26
N ILE A 137 -4.31 -1.11 -14.26
CA ILE A 137 -4.05 -0.33 -13.04
C ILE A 137 -5.35 0.39 -12.70
N HIS A 138 -6.15 -0.22 -11.82
CA HIS A 138 -7.52 0.21 -11.54
C HIS A 138 -7.66 1.13 -10.33
N ARG A 139 -6.56 1.33 -9.59
CA ARG A 139 -6.47 2.30 -8.49
C ARG A 139 -5.29 3.25 -8.69
N ASP A 140 -5.11 4.18 -7.77
CA ASP A 140 -4.12 5.23 -7.89
C ASP A 140 -2.69 4.72 -7.88
N VAL A 141 -1.81 5.49 -8.52
CA VAL A 141 -0.35 5.29 -8.48
C VAL A 141 0.29 6.60 -8.08
N TYR A 142 1.11 6.55 -7.05
CA TYR A 142 1.78 7.74 -6.52
C TYR A 142 3.17 7.43 -5.96
N LEU A 143 3.91 8.47 -5.68
CA LEU A 143 5.20 8.38 -5.01
C LEU A 143 5.07 8.81 -3.56
N VAL A 144 5.80 8.14 -2.68
CA VAL A 144 5.94 8.50 -1.27
C VAL A 144 7.41 8.71 -0.97
N ALA A 145 7.74 9.77 -0.23
CA ALA A 145 9.10 10.00 0.24
C ALA A 145 9.11 10.07 1.77
N THR A 146 9.88 9.18 2.38
CA THR A 146 10.05 9.10 3.83
C THR A 146 11.46 9.49 4.26
N PRO A 147 11.68 9.93 5.51
CA PRO A 147 13.01 9.92 6.08
C PRO A 147 13.63 8.53 6.03
N LYS A 148 14.95 8.43 6.23
CA LYS A 148 15.65 7.13 6.30
C LYS A 148 15.25 6.29 7.51
N VAL A 149 14.87 6.97 8.58
CA VAL A 149 14.33 6.35 9.80
C VAL A 149 12.93 6.89 9.99
N PHE A 150 11.93 6.00 9.93
CA PHE A 150 10.53 6.40 9.97
C PHE A 150 9.65 5.29 10.54
N ILE A 151 8.46 5.65 10.99
CA ILE A 151 7.43 4.68 11.38
C ILE A 151 6.86 4.08 10.09
N SER A 152 7.16 2.81 9.84
CA SER A 152 6.72 2.09 8.63
C SER A 152 5.38 1.39 8.80
N ASP A 153 5.01 1.08 10.04
CA ASP A 153 3.75 0.37 10.33
C ASP A 153 3.27 0.69 11.75
N HIS A 154 1.98 0.51 11.96
CA HIS A 154 1.36 0.63 13.28
C HIS A 154 0.26 -0.41 13.46
N TYR A 155 0.14 -0.93 14.66
CA TYR A 155 -0.93 -1.83 15.04
C TYR A 155 -1.59 -1.34 16.33
N ILE A 156 -2.87 -1.02 16.24
CA ILE A 156 -3.64 -0.40 17.32
C ILE A 156 -4.60 -1.43 17.91
N THR A 157 -4.53 -1.61 19.21
CA THR A 157 -5.48 -2.43 19.98
C THR A 157 -6.07 -1.64 21.12
N SER A 158 -7.35 -1.81 21.34
CA SER A 158 -8.09 -1.18 22.46
C SER A 158 -8.87 -2.20 23.25
N SER A 159 -9.09 -1.92 24.51
CA SER A 159 -9.97 -2.70 25.37
C SER A 159 -10.70 -1.80 26.35
N LEU A 160 -11.91 -2.20 26.73
CA LEU A 160 -12.73 -1.57 27.78
C LEU A 160 -12.78 -2.50 29.00
N SER A 161 -12.92 -1.91 30.18
CA SER A 161 -13.31 -2.63 31.39
C SER A 161 -14.71 -3.25 31.21
N ASN A 162 -15.03 -4.28 32.00
CA ASN A 162 -16.33 -4.98 31.93
C ASN A 162 -17.55 -4.07 32.12
N ASP A 163 -17.37 -2.99 32.87
CA ASP A 163 -18.39 -1.98 33.12
C ASP A 163 -18.32 -0.78 32.14
N ALA A 164 -17.42 -0.84 31.17
CA ALA A 164 -17.19 0.19 30.19
C ALA A 164 -16.84 1.59 30.76
N THR A 165 -16.39 1.66 32.02
CA THR A 165 -16.06 2.94 32.68
C THR A 165 -14.63 3.39 32.41
N SER A 166 -13.76 2.48 32.04
CA SER A 166 -12.36 2.73 31.71
C SER A 166 -11.88 1.92 30.52
N GLY A 167 -10.77 2.33 29.94
CA GLY A 167 -10.19 1.64 28.79
C GLY A 167 -8.69 1.72 28.74
N GLN A 168 -8.13 1.00 27.80
CA GLN A 168 -6.72 0.99 27.46
C GLN A 168 -6.54 1.05 25.95
N LEU A 169 -5.48 1.72 25.53
CA LEU A 169 -5.06 1.75 24.13
C LEU A 169 -3.59 1.33 24.08
N ASN A 170 -3.27 0.37 23.25
CA ASN A 170 -1.90 0.01 22.92
C ASN A 170 -1.65 0.29 21.44
N VAL A 171 -0.62 1.07 21.15
CA VAL A 171 -0.17 1.40 19.81
C VAL A 171 1.23 0.82 19.63
N LYS A 172 1.32 -0.28 18.89
CA LYS A 172 2.59 -0.88 18.48
C LYS A 172 3.07 -0.19 17.22
N LEU A 173 4.24 0.44 17.29
CA LEU A 173 4.86 1.16 16.19
C LEU A 173 6.06 0.37 15.68
N THR A 174 6.15 0.18 14.37
CA THR A 174 7.34 -0.41 13.74
C THR A 174 8.17 0.69 13.12
N VAL A 175 9.40 0.83 13.61
CA VAL A 175 10.38 1.78 13.06
C VAL A 175 11.23 1.06 12.03
N ASP A 176 11.23 1.57 10.80
CA ASP A 176 12.16 1.14 9.75
C ASP A 176 13.45 1.96 9.84
N ASN A 177 14.56 1.27 10.05
CA ASN A 177 15.92 1.83 10.03
C ASN A 177 16.88 0.83 9.35
N ARG A 178 16.50 0.40 8.14
CA ARG A 178 17.27 -0.59 7.37
C ARG A 178 18.64 -0.08 6.91
N ASP A 179 18.89 1.23 6.98
CA ASP A 179 20.19 1.83 6.69
C ASP A 179 21.13 1.85 7.91
N ALA A 180 20.69 1.29 9.04
CA ALA A 180 21.44 1.24 10.29
C ALA A 180 21.95 2.63 10.75
N VAL A 181 21.13 3.66 10.58
CA VAL A 181 21.45 5.03 11.02
C VAL A 181 21.36 5.10 12.53
N GLN A 182 22.47 5.38 13.20
CA GLN A 182 22.44 5.62 14.65
C GLN A 182 21.70 6.93 14.93
N THR A 183 20.55 6.85 15.58
CA THR A 183 19.68 7.99 15.84
C THR A 183 18.80 7.79 17.07
N GLU A 184 18.30 8.89 17.60
CA GLU A 184 17.25 8.90 18.61
C GLU A 184 16.01 9.61 18.05
N LYS A 185 14.82 9.03 18.29
CA LYS A 185 13.54 9.58 17.88
C LYS A 185 12.54 9.52 19.02
N GLN A 186 11.78 10.57 19.19
CA GLN A 186 10.62 10.59 20.06
C GLN A 186 9.37 10.17 19.28
N LEU A 187 8.70 9.14 19.78
CA LEU A 187 7.46 8.64 19.22
C LEU A 187 6.31 9.09 20.12
N ASN A 188 5.42 9.92 19.61
CA ASN A 188 4.30 10.48 20.35
C ASN A 188 2.99 9.94 19.81
N VAL A 189 2.10 9.57 20.71
CA VAL A 189 0.74 9.10 20.41
C VAL A 189 -0.25 10.02 21.11
N GLU A 190 -1.21 10.54 20.38
CA GLU A 190 -2.31 11.33 20.90
C GLU A 190 -3.63 10.61 20.57
N LEU A 191 -4.51 10.49 21.54
CA LEU A 191 -5.88 10.06 21.35
C LEU A 191 -6.78 11.29 21.38
N LEU A 192 -7.52 11.51 20.28
CA LEU A 192 -8.42 12.64 20.13
C LEU A 192 -9.88 12.15 20.13
N ASP A 193 -10.79 12.96 20.69
CA ASP A 193 -12.22 12.77 20.57
C ASP A 193 -12.76 13.21 19.19
N ALA A 194 -14.07 13.10 19.00
CA ALA A 194 -14.74 13.46 17.74
C ALA A 194 -14.61 14.96 17.40
N ASP A 195 -14.39 15.82 18.40
CA ASP A 195 -14.19 17.26 18.21
C ASP A 195 -12.70 17.62 17.95
N GLY A 196 -11.82 16.61 17.95
CA GLY A 196 -10.38 16.78 17.76
C GLY A 196 -9.63 17.24 19.01
N LYS A 197 -10.27 17.15 20.18
CA LYS A 197 -9.64 17.48 21.46
C LYS A 197 -8.83 16.29 21.97
N ILE A 198 -7.62 16.54 22.45
CA ILE A 198 -6.77 15.51 23.03
C ILE A 198 -7.38 15.01 24.36
N VAL A 199 -7.64 13.72 24.41
CA VAL A 199 -8.15 13.01 25.62
C VAL A 199 -7.03 12.32 26.37
N ALA A 200 -6.01 11.84 25.66
CA ALA A 200 -4.85 11.20 26.28
C ALA A 200 -3.62 11.30 25.37
N THR A 201 -2.45 11.22 25.98
CA THR A 201 -1.17 11.18 25.28
C THR A 201 -0.27 10.11 25.86
N GLY A 202 0.59 9.55 25.02
CA GLY A 202 1.66 8.65 25.42
C GLY A 202 2.86 8.85 24.54
N SER A 203 4.01 8.39 25.01
CA SER A 203 5.25 8.49 24.25
C SER A 203 6.19 7.35 24.54
N ALA A 204 7.09 7.09 23.60
CA ALA A 204 8.24 6.22 23.75
C ALA A 204 9.41 6.76 22.96
N SER A 205 10.62 6.34 23.29
CA SER A 205 11.83 6.73 22.56
C SER A 205 12.34 5.53 21.75
N TYR A 206 12.69 5.76 20.51
CA TYR A 206 13.52 4.88 19.72
C TYR A 206 14.96 5.33 19.83
N GLN A 207 15.84 4.41 20.21
CA GLN A 207 17.30 4.67 20.32
C GLN A 207 18.01 3.48 19.67
N GLY A 208 18.46 3.66 18.46
CA GLY A 208 19.07 2.50 17.85
C GLY A 208 19.56 2.70 16.41
N SER A 209 19.96 1.58 15.84
CA SER A 209 20.48 1.47 14.49
C SER A 209 19.89 0.28 13.74
N ALA A 210 18.70 -0.19 14.13
CA ALA A 210 18.04 -1.33 13.51
C ALA A 210 16.52 -1.13 13.47
N ASN A 211 15.83 -1.94 12.69
CA ASN A 211 14.37 -2.01 12.74
C ASN A 211 13.91 -2.47 14.13
N GLU A 212 12.91 -1.82 14.67
CA GLU A 212 12.40 -2.12 16.02
C GLU A 212 10.89 -1.92 16.09
N SER A 213 10.21 -2.74 16.91
CA SER A 213 8.81 -2.53 17.27
C SER A 213 8.70 -2.04 18.70
N ILE A 214 8.01 -0.92 18.88
CA ILE A 214 7.90 -0.20 20.16
C ILE A 214 6.42 -0.04 20.51
N ASP A 215 6.04 -0.38 21.73
CA ASP A 215 4.69 -0.20 22.25
C ASP A 215 4.56 1.14 22.99
N VAL A 216 3.55 1.90 22.62
CA VAL A 216 3.08 3.08 23.37
C VAL A 216 1.73 2.77 23.97
N LYS A 217 1.65 2.76 25.31
CA LYS A 217 0.43 2.37 26.04
C LYS A 217 -0.19 3.56 26.73
N LEU A 218 -1.48 3.76 26.49
CA LEU A 218 -2.34 4.69 27.20
C LEU A 218 -3.27 3.86 28.09
N ASN A 219 -3.02 3.92 29.41
CA ASN A 219 -3.77 3.14 30.38
C ASN A 219 -4.74 4.04 31.18
N ASN A 220 -5.71 3.42 31.82
CA ASN A 220 -6.66 4.09 32.71
C ASN A 220 -7.41 5.27 32.03
N LEU A 221 -7.72 5.10 30.75
CA LEU A 221 -8.57 6.04 30.04
C LEU A 221 -9.97 6.04 30.70
N SER A 222 -10.48 7.20 31.02
CA SER A 222 -11.76 7.37 31.68
C SER A 222 -12.67 8.32 30.91
N ALA A 223 -13.95 8.35 31.26
CA ALA A 223 -14.96 9.16 30.57
C ALA A 223 -15.00 8.91 29.07
N LEU A 224 -14.84 7.66 28.69
CA LEU A 224 -14.89 7.25 27.31
C LEU A 224 -16.32 7.17 26.80
N HIS A 225 -16.49 7.40 25.51
CA HIS A 225 -17.71 7.18 24.76
C HIS A 225 -17.53 5.92 23.90
N PRO A 226 -17.99 4.73 24.37
CA PRO A 226 -17.82 3.49 23.64
C PRO A 226 -18.63 3.50 22.34
N TRP A 227 -18.06 2.91 21.29
CA TRP A 227 -18.78 2.70 20.04
C TRP A 227 -19.91 1.69 20.21
N SER A 228 -21.07 1.98 19.64
CA SER A 228 -22.12 0.99 19.37
C SER A 228 -22.71 1.21 17.97
N ALA A 229 -23.50 0.25 17.48
CA ALA A 229 -24.16 0.40 16.19
C ALA A 229 -25.21 1.53 16.19
N GLU A 230 -25.79 1.80 17.35
CA GLU A 230 -26.78 2.87 17.58
C GLU A 230 -26.12 4.23 17.78
N ASP A 231 -24.88 4.23 18.28
CA ASP A 231 -24.08 5.43 18.53
C ASP A 231 -22.61 5.18 18.13
N PRO A 232 -22.29 5.31 16.84
CA PRO A 232 -20.98 4.93 16.26
C PRO A 232 -19.91 5.99 16.52
N TYR A 233 -19.67 6.32 17.78
CA TYR A 233 -18.68 7.30 18.17
C TYR A 233 -17.24 6.81 17.91
N LEU A 234 -16.41 7.63 17.29
CA LEU A 234 -15.04 7.29 16.92
C LEU A 234 -14.03 8.24 17.56
N TYR A 235 -12.93 7.67 18.00
CA TYR A 235 -11.72 8.39 18.38
C TYR A 235 -10.70 8.36 17.24
N THR A 236 -9.83 9.37 17.20
CA THR A 236 -8.70 9.43 16.26
C THR A 236 -7.40 9.24 17.02
N VAL A 237 -6.57 8.32 16.55
CA VAL A 237 -5.19 8.16 17.04
C VAL A 237 -4.26 8.89 16.10
N VAL A 238 -3.48 9.81 16.64
CA VAL A 238 -2.45 10.53 15.88
C VAL A 238 -1.08 10.09 16.39
N VAL A 239 -0.25 9.63 15.46
CA VAL A 239 1.12 9.21 15.74
C VAL A 239 2.08 10.20 15.09
N ARG A 240 3.04 10.67 15.86
CA ARG A 240 4.10 11.59 15.38
C ARG A 240 5.46 11.10 15.78
N GLN A 241 6.40 11.25 14.85
CA GLN A 241 7.82 11.07 15.09
C GLN A 241 8.50 12.43 15.04
N ALA A 242 9.34 12.70 16.03
CA ALA A 242 10.19 13.89 16.09
C ALA A 242 11.63 13.50 16.36
N ASP A 243 12.56 14.39 16.06
CA ASP A 243 13.93 14.30 16.56
C ASP A 243 13.91 14.52 18.08
N ALA A 244 14.72 13.74 18.82
CA ALA A 244 14.80 13.80 20.27
C ALA A 244 15.67 14.96 20.74
#